data_d6c044619d6ac4059e93a4bb41375b65
#
_entry.id   d6c044619d6ac4059e93a4bb41375b65
#
_cell.length_a   1.000
_cell.length_b   1.000
_cell.length_c   1.000
_cell.angle_alpha   90.00
_cell.angle_beta   90.00
_cell.angle_gamma   90.00
#
_symmetry.space_group_name_H-M   'P 1'
#
loop_
_entity.id
_entity.type
_entity.pdbx_description
1 polymer ?
#
loop_
_entity_poly.entity_id
_entity_poly.type
_entity_poly.pdbx_seq_one_letter_code
_entity_poly.pdbx_strand_id
1 'polypeptide(L)' 'MPSLKVCAECESLLGEVIHAVNAHRAELRMLSAIAHNGPHPQFAHVRKRTADALSAVREAVELYQWHVREHFGSLPGLR' A
#
# COMPACT_ATOMS: atom_id res chain seq x y z
N MET A 1 14.48 -22.08 -14.37
CA MET A 1 15.38 -21.09 -13.84
C MET A 1 15.20 -20.95 -12.35
N PRO A 2 16.20 -21.34 -11.63
CA PRO A 2 16.10 -21.21 -10.18
C PRO A 2 15.95 -19.77 -9.73
N SER A 3 16.52 -18.86 -10.49
CA SER A 3 16.45 -17.45 -10.15
C SER A 3 15.04 -16.89 -10.26
N LEU A 4 14.16 -17.64 -10.89
CA LEU A 4 12.78 -17.18 -11.03
C LEU A 4 11.88 -17.70 -9.92
N LYS A 5 12.47 -18.44 -9.00
CA LYS A 5 11.66 -18.90 -7.88
C LYS A 5 11.23 -17.71 -7.06
N VAL A 6 9.94 -17.55 -6.92
CA VAL A 6 9.39 -16.42 -6.19
C VAL A 6 9.33 -16.78 -4.72
N CYS A 7 9.78 -15.86 -3.91
CA CYS A 7 9.68 -16.00 -2.47
C CYS A 7 8.21 -15.89 -2.06
N ALA A 8 7.72 -16.89 -1.34
CA ALA A 8 6.33 -16.87 -0.91
C ALA A 8 6.03 -15.65 -0.07
N GLU A 9 6.99 -15.23 0.75
CA GLU A 9 6.80 -14.06 1.57
C GLU A 9 6.76 -12.79 0.75
N CYS A 10 7.56 -12.72 -0.30
CA CYS A 10 7.52 -11.60 -1.22
C CYS A 10 6.15 -11.49 -1.86
N GLU A 11 5.59 -12.62 -2.29
CA GLU A 11 4.27 -12.62 -2.89
C GLU A 11 3.21 -12.16 -1.89
N SER A 12 3.32 -12.64 -0.67
CA SER A 12 2.37 -12.26 0.36
C SER A 12 2.44 -10.77 0.65
N LEU A 13 3.64 -10.24 0.78
CA LEU A 13 3.82 -8.82 1.07
C LEU A 13 3.36 -7.96 -0.09
N LEU A 14 3.62 -8.41 -1.31
CA LEU A 14 3.16 -7.67 -2.48
C LEU A 14 1.64 -7.68 -2.54
N GLY A 15 1.02 -8.81 -2.20
CA GLY A 15 -0.43 -8.88 -2.12
C GLY A 15 -0.99 -7.90 -1.12
N GLU A 16 -0.31 -7.73 0.01
CA GLU A 16 -0.74 -6.76 1.01
C GLU A 16 -0.63 -5.34 0.49
N VAL A 17 0.43 -5.04 -0.27
CA VAL A 17 0.57 -3.73 -0.88
C VAL A 17 -0.60 -3.47 -1.83
N ILE A 18 -0.90 -4.43 -2.68
CA ILE A 18 -1.99 -4.28 -3.63
C ILE A 18 -3.31 -4.09 -2.91
N HIS A 19 -3.54 -4.89 -1.87
CA HIS A 19 -4.76 -4.78 -1.09
C HIS A 19 -4.88 -3.40 -0.45
N ALA A 20 -3.80 -2.91 0.14
CA ALA A 20 -3.80 -1.62 0.80
C ALA A 20 -4.04 -0.49 -0.21
N VAL A 21 -3.41 -0.58 -1.39
CA VAL A 21 -3.60 0.42 -2.43
C VAL A 21 -5.05 0.45 -2.87
N ASN A 22 -5.65 -0.72 -3.08
CA ASN A 22 -7.04 -0.78 -3.50
C ASN A 22 -7.98 -0.22 -2.44
N ALA A 23 -7.70 -0.50 -1.18
CA ALA A 23 -8.51 0.03 -0.09
C ALA A 23 -8.40 1.56 -0.05
N HIS A 24 -7.19 2.09 -0.23
CA HIS A 24 -6.99 3.53 -0.24
C HIS A 24 -7.73 4.18 -1.40
N ARG A 25 -7.71 3.54 -2.56
CA ARG A 25 -8.42 4.08 -3.72
C ARG A 25 -9.92 4.12 -3.49
N ALA A 26 -10.45 3.09 -2.83
CA ALA A 26 -11.87 3.06 -2.51
C ALA A 26 -12.25 4.21 -1.58
N GLU A 27 -11.40 4.48 -0.57
CA GLU A 27 -11.67 5.59 0.33
C GLU A 27 -11.57 6.93 -0.40
N LEU A 28 -10.63 7.05 -1.32
CA LEU A 28 -10.51 8.27 -2.10
C LEU A 28 -11.75 8.53 -2.94
N ARG A 29 -12.31 7.48 -3.54
CA ARG A 29 -13.54 7.64 -4.31
C ARG A 29 -14.68 8.12 -3.45
N MET A 30 -14.79 7.55 -2.25
CA MET A 30 -15.85 7.96 -1.34
C MET A 30 -15.66 9.40 -0.90
N LEU A 31 -14.43 9.77 -0.57
CA LEU A 31 -14.13 11.14 -0.17
C LEU A 31 -14.45 12.11 -1.29
N SER A 32 -14.08 11.76 -2.51
CA SER A 32 -14.34 12.60 -3.67
C SER A 32 -15.84 12.77 -3.89
N ALA A 33 -16.60 11.70 -3.77
CA ALA A 33 -18.04 11.76 -3.96
C ALA A 33 -18.69 12.66 -2.92
N ILE A 34 -18.25 12.52 -1.67
CA ILE A 34 -18.81 13.34 -0.59
C ILE A 34 -18.46 14.81 -0.79
N ALA A 35 -17.19 15.08 -1.12
CA ALA A 35 -16.74 16.45 -1.30
C ALA A 35 -17.45 17.11 -2.47
N HIS A 36 -17.76 16.34 -3.48
CA HIS A 36 -18.43 16.86 -4.67
C HIS A 36 -19.84 17.35 -4.36
N ASN A 37 -20.47 16.75 -3.37
CA ASN A 37 -21.84 17.10 -3.01
C ASN A 37 -21.94 18.19 -1.95
N GLY A 38 -20.81 18.81 -1.61
CA GLY A 38 -20.80 19.89 -0.65
C GLY A 38 -20.62 19.40 0.77
N PRO A 39 -20.96 20.23 1.76
CA PRO A 39 -20.74 19.83 3.15
C PRO A 39 -21.48 18.55 3.49
N HIS A 40 -20.77 17.68 4.19
CA HIS A 40 -21.32 16.38 4.53
C HIS A 40 -20.91 16.06 5.97
N PRO A 41 -21.86 15.56 6.79
CA PRO A 41 -21.55 15.32 8.21
C PRO A 41 -20.46 14.28 8.41
N GLN A 42 -20.25 13.40 7.46
CA GLN A 42 -19.23 12.35 7.60
C GLN A 42 -17.93 12.67 6.89
N PHE A 43 -17.79 13.91 6.41
CA PHE A 43 -16.59 14.27 5.66
C PHE A 43 -15.32 14.05 6.48
N ALA A 44 -15.33 14.53 7.72
CA ALA A 44 -14.15 14.39 8.57
C ALA A 44 -13.83 12.92 8.86
N HIS A 45 -14.86 12.11 9.04
CA HIS A 45 -14.68 10.70 9.30
C HIS A 45 -14.07 9.98 8.09
N VAL A 46 -14.61 10.25 6.91
CA VAL A 46 -14.09 9.62 5.70
C VAL A 46 -12.69 10.10 5.40
N ARG A 47 -12.42 11.38 5.65
CA ARG A 47 -11.10 11.92 5.46
C ARG A 47 -10.07 11.22 6.35
N LYS A 48 -10.45 10.98 7.61
CA LYS A 48 -9.57 10.27 8.52
C LYS A 48 -9.32 8.84 8.04
N ARG A 49 -10.37 8.16 7.58
CA ARG A 49 -10.23 6.81 7.06
C ARG A 49 -9.30 6.77 5.84
N THR A 50 -9.39 7.81 5.00
CA THR A 50 -8.52 7.89 3.84
C THR A 50 -7.07 8.06 4.26
N ALA A 51 -6.82 8.89 5.27
CA ALA A 51 -5.47 9.09 5.77
C ALA A 51 -4.93 7.80 6.39
N ASP A 52 -5.78 7.09 7.15
CA ASP A 52 -5.38 5.83 7.75
C ASP A 52 -5.05 4.80 6.67
N ALA A 53 -5.84 4.77 5.60
CA ALA A 53 -5.58 3.86 4.50
C ALA A 53 -4.26 4.18 3.82
N LEU A 54 -3.92 5.44 3.69
CA LEU A 54 -2.63 5.84 3.13
C LEU A 54 -1.48 5.36 4.00
N SER A 55 -1.63 5.50 5.33
CA SER A 55 -0.61 4.99 6.24
C SER A 55 -0.41 3.50 6.07
N ALA A 56 -1.50 2.76 5.88
CA ALA A 56 -1.40 1.32 5.66
C ALA A 56 -0.64 1.01 4.38
N VAL A 57 -0.85 1.81 3.32
CA VAL A 57 -0.11 1.63 2.09
C VAL A 57 1.38 1.83 2.34
N ARG A 58 1.74 2.88 3.05
CA ARG A 58 3.14 3.17 3.32
C ARG A 58 3.79 2.05 4.12
N GLU A 59 3.10 1.56 5.13
CA GLU A 59 3.63 0.46 5.94
C GLU A 59 3.84 -0.79 5.09
N ALA A 60 2.85 -1.12 4.27
CA ALA A 60 2.96 -2.31 3.44
C ALA A 60 4.11 -2.19 2.44
N VAL A 61 4.27 -1.01 1.84
CA VAL A 61 5.36 -0.77 0.91
C VAL A 61 6.70 -0.88 1.60
N GLU A 62 6.82 -0.30 2.79
CA GLU A 62 8.08 -0.35 3.53
C GLU A 62 8.44 -1.78 3.88
N LEU A 63 7.48 -2.56 4.33
CA LEU A 63 7.74 -3.95 4.65
C LEU A 63 8.17 -4.74 3.43
N TYR A 64 7.51 -4.49 2.32
CA TYR A 64 7.86 -5.16 1.08
C TYR A 64 9.27 -4.78 0.62
N GLN A 65 9.58 -3.48 0.65
CA GLN A 65 10.89 -3.01 0.23
C GLN A 65 11.98 -3.55 1.14
N TRP A 66 11.71 -3.59 2.44
CA TRP A 66 12.69 -4.09 3.38
C TRP A 66 12.98 -5.56 3.12
N HIS A 67 11.92 -6.32 2.87
CA HIS A 67 12.07 -7.74 2.61
C HIS A 67 12.84 -8.00 1.31
N VAL A 68 12.52 -7.23 0.27
CA VAL A 68 13.23 -7.35 -0.99
C VAL A 68 14.70 -7.01 -0.82
N ARG A 69 14.97 -5.98 -0.03
CA ARG A 69 16.34 -5.57 0.22
C ARG A 69 17.13 -6.67 0.96
N GLU A 70 16.45 -7.37 1.85
CA GLU A 70 17.08 -8.50 2.53
C GLU A 70 17.51 -9.56 1.55
N HIS A 71 16.68 -9.81 0.54
CA HIS A 71 17.00 -10.83 -0.47
C HIS A 71 18.16 -10.42 -1.34
N PHE A 72 18.23 -9.17 -1.71
CA PHE A 72 19.18 -8.71 -2.70
C PHE A 72 20.22 -7.74 -2.15
N GLY A 73 20.24 -7.59 -0.86
CA GLY A 73 21.08 -6.60 -0.25
C GLY A 73 22.57 -6.86 -0.40
N SER A 74 22.93 -8.12 -0.60
CA SER A 74 24.35 -8.47 -0.73
C SER A 74 24.84 -8.45 -2.16
N LEU A 75 23.99 -8.13 -3.11
CA LEU A 75 24.42 -8.10 -4.50
C LEU A 75 25.35 -6.92 -4.75
N PRO A 76 26.58 -7.20 -5.18
CA PRO A 76 27.50 -6.09 -5.47
C PRO A 76 27.01 -5.34 -6.70
N GLY A 77 27.24 -4.10 -6.75
CA GLY A 77 26.82 -3.31 -7.89
C GLY A 77 25.46 -2.71 -7.80
N LEU A 78 24.75 -3.01 -6.75
CA LEU A 78 23.43 -2.44 -6.53
C LEU A 78 23.51 -1.22 -5.61
N ARG A 79 24.50 -0.44 -5.82
CA ARG A 79 24.66 0.69 -4.93
C ARG A 79 24.51 1.97 -5.61
#